data_03af274b639b6b3cd608be47ea04681d
#
_entry.id   03af274b639b6b3cd608be47ea04681d
#
_cell.length_a   1.000
_cell.length_b   1.000
_cell.length_c   1.000
_cell.angle_alpha   90.00
_cell.angle_beta   90.00
_cell.angle_gamma   90.00
#
_symmetry.space_group_name_H-M   'P 1'
#
loop_
_entity.id
_entity.type
_entity.pdbx_description
1 polymer ?
#
loop_
_entity_poly.entity_id
_entity_poly.type
_entity_poly.pdbx_seq_one_letter_code
_entity_poly.pdbx_strand_id
1 'polypeptide(L)'
;MNICIIAEKPSVARDIARIVEANNRQDGFLEGNGYVVTWAMGHLITLAMPEAYGFASYKAEDLPIRPNPFQLIVRQVRKDKDYTSDPAALKQLKAIQDCFDRADRIIVATDAGREGELIFRYIYQHLNCHKPFDRLWISSLTDKAIREGLAHLKAGTAYDNLYHSAKARSEADWLVGINASRALSIARKGGYSLGRVQTPTLAMVCRRYIENRDFSSVPYWKLSVAAEKEGISLKAVSSSAFENEADAQSTLAMLRKQSQLTVSSVARKVAHTSPPLLYDLTSLQKEANKKHGFSADKTLSIAQSLYEKKITTYPRTGSRYISEDVFEEVPILLGKIGTALPTPLNRHSVEVEKPEWVLPTEMRPMTGTSPFLSVRFA
;
A
#
# COMPACT_ATOMS: atom_id res chain seq x y z
N MET A 1 -4.01 -34.49 16.85
CA MET A 1 -3.28 -33.23 16.93
C MET A 1 -4.17 -32.15 16.34
N ASN A 2 -4.56 -31.17 17.14
CA ASN A 2 -5.41 -30.07 16.68
C ASN A 2 -4.51 -28.87 16.32
N ILE A 3 -4.64 -28.39 15.11
CA ILE A 3 -3.85 -27.27 14.61
C ILE A 3 -4.76 -26.03 14.48
N CYS A 4 -4.40 -24.92 15.12
CA CYS A 4 -5.08 -23.66 14.93
C CYS A 4 -4.37 -22.84 13.86
N ILE A 5 -5.10 -22.37 12.86
CA ILE A 5 -4.61 -21.43 11.85
C ILE A 5 -5.25 -20.07 12.12
N ILE A 6 -4.46 -19.02 12.29
CA ILE A 6 -4.96 -17.66 12.46
C ILE A 6 -4.62 -16.80 11.24
N ALA A 7 -5.64 -16.38 10.50
CA ALA A 7 -5.52 -15.45 9.39
C ALA A 7 -5.73 -13.99 9.84
N GLU A 8 -5.43 -13.01 9.00
CA GLU A 8 -5.69 -11.60 9.31
C GLU A 8 -7.16 -11.21 9.05
N LYS A 9 -7.76 -11.81 8.01
CA LYS A 9 -9.10 -11.45 7.53
C LYS A 9 -10.00 -12.69 7.38
N PRO A 10 -11.33 -12.53 7.58
CA PRO A 10 -12.27 -13.65 7.42
C PRO A 10 -12.26 -14.28 6.03
N SER A 11 -11.99 -13.52 4.97
CA SER A 11 -11.90 -14.02 3.60
C SER A 11 -10.74 -14.99 3.42
N VAL A 12 -9.55 -14.61 3.91
CA VAL A 12 -8.35 -15.44 3.87
C VAL A 12 -8.53 -16.71 4.71
N ALA A 13 -9.14 -16.57 5.90
CA ALA A 13 -9.47 -17.72 6.73
C ALA A 13 -10.35 -18.73 5.99
N ARG A 14 -11.37 -18.28 5.26
CA ARG A 14 -12.24 -19.18 4.47
C ARG A 14 -11.50 -19.87 3.33
N ASP A 15 -10.59 -19.17 2.65
CA ASP A 15 -9.80 -19.77 1.56
C ASP A 15 -8.86 -20.85 2.11
N ILE A 16 -8.20 -20.60 3.23
CA ILE A 16 -7.35 -21.60 3.91
C ILE A 16 -8.19 -22.75 4.44
N ALA A 17 -9.32 -22.48 5.11
CA ALA A 17 -10.19 -23.50 5.67
C ALA A 17 -10.70 -24.47 4.59
N ARG A 18 -11.08 -23.97 3.42
CA ARG A 18 -11.47 -24.80 2.28
C ARG A 18 -10.35 -25.76 1.85
N ILE A 19 -9.10 -25.28 1.84
CA ILE A 19 -7.94 -26.08 1.41
C ILE A 19 -7.57 -27.17 2.42
N VAL A 20 -7.72 -26.88 3.71
CA VAL A 20 -7.48 -27.86 4.80
C VAL A 20 -8.74 -28.65 5.19
N GLU A 21 -9.84 -28.44 4.44
CA GLU A 21 -11.14 -29.13 4.65
C GLU A 21 -11.80 -28.84 6.02
N ALA A 22 -11.51 -27.69 6.60
CA ALA A 22 -12.14 -27.19 7.82
C ALA A 22 -13.45 -26.45 7.49
N ASN A 23 -14.48 -27.16 7.03
CA ASN A 23 -15.67 -26.56 6.43
C ASN A 23 -16.82 -26.32 7.41
N ASN A 24 -16.72 -26.80 8.65
CA ASN A 24 -17.76 -26.62 9.66
C ASN A 24 -17.66 -25.22 10.26
N ARG A 25 -18.68 -24.39 9.98
CA ARG A 25 -18.69 -22.97 10.37
C ARG A 25 -19.19 -22.81 11.80
N GLN A 26 -18.40 -22.10 12.60
CA GLN A 26 -18.71 -21.70 13.96
C GLN A 26 -18.70 -20.17 14.08
N ASP A 27 -19.04 -19.66 15.27
CA ASP A 27 -18.98 -18.22 15.55
C ASP A 27 -17.52 -17.79 15.80
N GLY A 28 -16.93 -17.07 14.86
CA GLY A 28 -15.55 -16.60 14.93
C GLY A 28 -14.48 -17.54 14.38
N PHE A 29 -14.83 -18.74 13.90
CA PHE A 29 -13.87 -19.69 13.32
C PHE A 29 -14.56 -20.73 12.41
N LEU A 30 -13.74 -21.54 11.72
CA LEU A 30 -14.16 -22.75 10.99
C LEU A 30 -13.36 -23.94 11.52
N GLU A 31 -13.96 -25.14 11.55
CA GLU A 31 -13.28 -26.33 12.02
C GLU A 31 -13.56 -27.56 11.15
N GLY A 32 -12.65 -28.51 11.17
CA GLY A 32 -12.75 -29.78 10.44
C GLY A 32 -11.36 -30.36 10.17
N ASN A 33 -11.31 -31.64 9.88
CA ASN A 33 -10.09 -32.37 9.49
C ASN A 33 -8.86 -32.13 10.41
N GLY A 34 -9.09 -31.94 11.72
CA GLY A 34 -8.02 -31.67 12.71
C GLY A 34 -7.51 -30.22 12.70
N TYR A 35 -8.15 -29.32 11.95
CA TYR A 35 -7.84 -27.91 11.89
C TYR A 35 -8.95 -27.05 12.48
N VAL A 36 -8.54 -25.96 13.10
CA VAL A 36 -9.41 -24.84 13.50
C VAL A 36 -8.86 -23.57 12.88
N VAL A 37 -9.65 -22.88 12.05
CA VAL A 37 -9.21 -21.70 11.30
C VAL A 37 -9.98 -20.48 11.77
N THR A 38 -9.28 -19.53 12.39
CA THR A 38 -9.82 -18.27 12.90
C THR A 38 -9.17 -17.06 12.24
N TRP A 39 -9.52 -15.84 12.63
CA TRP A 39 -9.03 -14.61 12.03
C TRP A 39 -8.97 -13.45 13.04
N ALA A 40 -8.06 -12.50 12.78
CA ALA A 40 -7.79 -11.36 13.67
C ALA A 40 -8.70 -10.15 13.45
N MET A 41 -9.36 -9.98 12.30
CA MET A 41 -10.09 -8.75 11.91
C MET A 41 -9.23 -7.47 11.99
N GLY A 42 -7.94 -7.56 11.58
CA GLY A 42 -6.95 -6.51 11.74
C GLY A 42 -6.45 -6.38 13.18
N HIS A 43 -6.11 -5.16 13.62
CA HIS A 43 -5.61 -4.92 14.98
C HIS A 43 -6.73 -5.06 16.01
N LEU A 44 -6.81 -6.20 16.71
CA LEU A 44 -7.68 -6.40 17.87
C LEU A 44 -7.05 -5.85 19.14
N ILE A 45 -5.74 -5.89 19.23
CA ILE A 45 -4.92 -5.45 20.35
C ILE A 45 -4.10 -4.24 19.94
N THR A 46 -4.03 -3.24 20.80
CA THR A 46 -3.31 -1.98 20.59
C THR A 46 -2.53 -1.58 21.84
N LEU A 47 -1.63 -0.60 21.69
CA LEU A 47 -0.98 0.02 22.84
C LEU A 47 -1.99 0.86 23.62
N ALA A 48 -1.91 0.81 24.95
CA ALA A 48 -2.75 1.60 25.83
C ALA A 48 -2.47 3.10 25.67
N MET A 49 -3.50 3.92 25.89
CA MET A 49 -3.40 5.37 25.86
C MET A 49 -2.86 5.91 27.19
N PRO A 50 -2.40 7.19 27.25
CA PRO A 50 -1.79 7.78 28.43
C PRO A 50 -2.59 7.64 29.72
N GLU A 51 -3.91 7.59 29.62
CA GLU A 51 -4.82 7.46 30.77
C GLU A 51 -4.58 6.15 31.55
N ALA A 52 -4.21 5.07 30.85
CA ALA A 52 -3.88 3.79 31.48
C ALA A 52 -2.59 3.83 32.31
N TYR A 53 -1.77 4.85 32.11
CA TYR A 53 -0.52 5.09 32.86
C TYR A 53 -0.65 6.22 33.89
N GLY A 54 -1.89 6.69 34.15
CA GLY A 54 -2.16 7.76 35.13
C GLY A 54 -2.08 9.19 34.57
N PHE A 55 -1.88 9.35 33.27
CA PHE A 55 -1.75 10.67 32.61
C PHE A 55 -3.05 11.07 31.91
N ALA A 56 -4.14 11.25 32.66
CA ALA A 56 -5.45 11.61 32.10
C ALA A 56 -5.54 13.07 31.62
N SER A 57 -4.81 13.99 32.27
CA SER A 57 -4.81 15.42 31.94
C SER A 57 -3.61 15.83 31.07
N TYR A 58 -3.73 17.00 30.40
CA TYR A 58 -2.66 17.56 29.60
C TYR A 58 -1.86 18.56 30.42
N LYS A 59 -0.79 18.09 31.07
CA LYS A 59 0.11 18.91 31.88
C LYS A 59 1.51 18.90 31.30
N ALA A 60 2.20 20.05 31.32
CA ALA A 60 3.55 20.17 30.80
C ALA A 60 4.56 19.33 31.62
N GLU A 61 4.35 19.22 32.90
CA GLU A 61 5.18 18.45 33.85
C GLU A 61 5.16 16.94 33.59
N ASP A 62 4.09 16.44 32.93
CA ASP A 62 3.97 15.01 32.58
C ASP A 62 4.78 14.63 31.34
N LEU A 63 5.31 15.60 30.59
CA LEU A 63 6.01 15.34 29.34
C LEU A 63 7.52 15.20 29.54
N PRO A 64 8.16 14.27 28.85
CA PRO A 64 7.60 13.28 27.94
C PRO A 64 7.05 12.04 28.67
N ILE A 65 5.87 11.58 28.28
CA ILE A 65 5.30 10.31 28.77
C ILE A 65 6.08 9.16 28.12
N ARG A 66 6.65 8.28 28.95
CA ARG A 66 7.47 7.13 28.52
C ARG A 66 7.02 5.86 29.22
N PRO A 67 6.02 5.16 28.69
CA PRO A 67 5.58 3.88 29.29
C PRO A 67 6.72 2.85 29.32
N ASN A 68 6.88 2.16 30.44
CA ASN A 68 7.80 1.06 30.56
C ASN A 68 7.30 0.07 31.63
N PRO A 69 6.77 -1.10 31.23
CA PRO A 69 6.50 -1.53 29.85
C PRO A 69 5.29 -0.84 29.22
N PHE A 70 5.19 -0.90 27.88
CA PHE A 70 3.96 -0.60 27.19
C PHE A 70 2.90 -1.66 27.49
N GLN A 71 1.69 -1.23 27.82
CA GLN A 71 0.55 -2.11 28.05
C GLN A 71 -0.22 -2.40 26.76
N LEU A 72 -0.60 -3.65 26.57
CA LEU A 72 -1.43 -4.09 25.46
C LEU A 72 -2.90 -4.17 25.92
N ILE A 73 -3.78 -3.48 25.22
CA ILE A 73 -5.22 -3.46 25.49
C ILE A 73 -6.02 -3.87 24.27
N VAL A 74 -7.24 -4.33 24.49
CA VAL A 74 -8.20 -4.54 23.41
C VAL A 74 -8.49 -3.21 22.75
N ARG A 75 -8.55 -3.19 21.43
CA ARG A 75 -8.93 -2.02 20.64
C ARG A 75 -10.18 -1.35 21.22
N GLN A 76 -10.12 -0.04 21.35
CA GLN A 76 -11.21 0.76 21.89
C GLN A 76 -12.00 1.46 20.78
N VAL A 77 -13.27 1.68 21.03
CA VAL A 77 -14.18 2.50 20.23
C VAL A 77 -14.75 3.62 21.10
N ARG A 78 -15.00 4.75 20.47
CA ARG A 78 -15.64 5.88 21.16
C ARG A 78 -17.13 5.60 21.31
N LYS A 79 -17.60 5.65 22.56
CA LYS A 79 -19.02 5.59 22.88
C LYS A 79 -19.36 6.86 23.64
N ASP A 80 -20.15 7.74 23.03
CA ASP A 80 -20.45 9.09 23.52
C ASP A 80 -19.18 9.92 23.79
N LYS A 81 -18.84 10.17 25.06
CA LYS A 81 -17.64 10.91 25.46
C LYS A 81 -16.48 10.02 25.90
N ASP A 82 -16.74 8.73 26.12
CA ASP A 82 -15.78 7.78 26.68
C ASP A 82 -15.27 6.79 25.63
N TYR A 83 -14.12 6.18 25.91
CA TYR A 83 -13.56 5.09 25.14
C TYR A 83 -13.80 3.77 25.88
N THR A 84 -14.41 2.81 25.21
CA THR A 84 -14.66 1.47 25.73
C THR A 84 -14.07 0.43 24.81
N SER A 85 -13.76 -0.77 25.34
CA SER A 85 -13.31 -1.88 24.50
C SER A 85 -14.34 -2.18 23.41
N ASP A 86 -13.89 -2.38 22.18
CA ASP A 86 -14.73 -2.74 21.03
C ASP A 86 -15.41 -4.09 21.29
N PRO A 87 -16.77 -4.17 21.39
CA PRO A 87 -17.45 -5.43 21.65
C PRO A 87 -17.21 -6.50 20.60
N ALA A 88 -17.03 -6.10 19.31
CA ALA A 88 -16.72 -7.02 18.24
C ALA A 88 -15.30 -7.58 18.37
N ALA A 89 -14.35 -6.75 18.79
CA ALA A 89 -12.99 -7.18 19.08
C ALA A 89 -12.94 -8.14 20.28
N LEU A 90 -13.67 -7.84 21.35
CA LEU A 90 -13.76 -8.72 22.52
C LEU A 90 -14.35 -10.10 22.15
N LYS A 91 -15.43 -10.11 21.38
CA LYS A 91 -16.06 -11.35 20.92
C LYS A 91 -15.11 -12.20 20.10
N GLN A 92 -14.41 -11.59 19.12
CA GLN A 92 -13.47 -12.29 18.26
C GLN A 92 -12.23 -12.75 19.04
N LEU A 93 -11.74 -11.94 19.97
CA LEU A 93 -10.60 -12.31 20.81
C LEU A 93 -10.91 -13.54 21.68
N LYS A 94 -12.14 -13.63 22.21
CA LYS A 94 -12.60 -14.82 22.94
C LYS A 94 -12.62 -16.05 22.05
N ALA A 95 -13.14 -15.95 20.82
CA ALA A 95 -13.13 -17.04 19.85
C ALA A 95 -11.71 -17.51 19.54
N ILE A 96 -10.75 -16.55 19.37
CA ILE A 96 -9.32 -16.85 19.16
C ILE A 96 -8.74 -17.57 20.37
N GLN A 97 -9.03 -17.10 21.58
CA GLN A 97 -8.58 -17.75 22.84
C GLN A 97 -9.06 -19.20 22.90
N ASP A 98 -10.37 -19.42 22.70
CA ASP A 98 -10.96 -20.78 22.70
C ASP A 98 -10.30 -21.68 21.63
N CYS A 99 -9.95 -21.13 20.47
CA CYS A 99 -9.22 -21.86 19.42
C CYS A 99 -7.78 -22.19 19.83
N PHE A 100 -7.08 -21.22 20.44
CA PHE A 100 -5.71 -21.43 20.91
C PHE A 100 -5.67 -22.46 22.03
N ASP A 101 -6.60 -22.41 22.99
CA ASP A 101 -6.63 -23.34 24.12
C ASP A 101 -6.80 -24.79 23.68
N ARG A 102 -7.59 -25.04 22.64
CA ARG A 102 -7.83 -26.37 22.07
C ARG A 102 -6.73 -26.89 21.15
N ALA A 103 -5.88 -26.02 20.64
CA ALA A 103 -4.84 -26.39 19.67
C ALA A 103 -3.56 -26.89 20.35
N ASP A 104 -2.87 -27.83 19.73
CA ASP A 104 -1.53 -28.27 20.12
C ASP A 104 -0.45 -27.34 19.55
N ARG A 105 -0.71 -26.74 18.39
CA ARG A 105 0.20 -25.88 17.61
C ARG A 105 -0.59 -24.82 16.86
N ILE A 106 0.05 -23.67 16.62
CA ILE A 106 -0.55 -22.54 15.88
C ILE A 106 0.19 -22.34 14.56
N ILE A 107 -0.55 -22.14 13.48
CA ILE A 107 -0.02 -21.66 12.19
C ILE A 107 -0.48 -20.22 12.00
N VAL A 108 0.48 -19.31 11.85
CA VAL A 108 0.23 -17.89 11.66
C VAL A 108 0.14 -17.58 10.18
N ALA A 109 -1.06 -17.25 9.73
CA ALA A 109 -1.41 -16.94 8.34
C ALA A 109 -1.91 -15.48 8.17
N THR A 110 -1.46 -14.57 9.04
CA THR A 110 -1.63 -13.12 8.83
C THR A 110 -0.79 -12.64 7.65
N ASP A 111 -1.11 -11.48 7.09
CA ASP A 111 -0.43 -10.96 5.89
C ASP A 111 1.10 -11.02 6.04
N ALA A 112 1.79 -11.38 4.97
CA ALA A 112 3.25 -11.56 4.95
C ALA A 112 3.96 -10.20 5.02
N GLY A 113 4.10 -9.66 6.23
CA GLY A 113 4.68 -8.35 6.46
C GLY A 113 4.79 -7.99 7.94
N ARG A 114 5.41 -6.83 8.22
CA ARG A 114 5.60 -6.33 9.58
C ARG A 114 4.31 -6.18 10.37
N GLU A 115 3.26 -5.66 9.73
CA GLU A 115 1.97 -5.43 10.39
C GLU A 115 1.26 -6.75 10.71
N GLY A 116 1.24 -7.72 9.78
CA GLY A 116 0.66 -9.03 10.05
C GLY A 116 1.36 -9.79 11.17
N GLU A 117 2.70 -9.67 11.25
CA GLU A 117 3.46 -10.25 12.38
C GLU A 117 3.10 -9.54 13.69
N LEU A 118 3.00 -8.22 13.71
CA LEU A 118 2.64 -7.44 14.89
C LEU A 118 1.23 -7.79 15.40
N ILE A 119 0.26 -7.88 14.49
CA ILE A 119 -1.13 -8.24 14.81
C ILE A 119 -1.17 -9.56 15.56
N PHE A 120 -0.51 -10.59 15.01
CA PHE A 120 -0.49 -11.91 15.66
C PHE A 120 0.23 -11.86 17.02
N ARG A 121 1.44 -11.28 17.09
CA ARG A 121 2.24 -11.27 18.33
C ARG A 121 1.57 -10.49 19.45
N TYR A 122 0.85 -9.43 19.15
CA TYR A 122 0.09 -8.69 20.15
C TYR A 122 -1.09 -9.51 20.70
N ILE A 123 -1.81 -10.24 19.86
CA ILE A 123 -2.86 -11.17 20.29
C ILE A 123 -2.26 -12.28 21.15
N TYR A 124 -1.18 -12.89 20.68
CA TYR A 124 -0.50 -13.99 21.36
C TYR A 124 -0.01 -13.60 22.75
N GLN A 125 0.60 -12.41 22.90
CA GLN A 125 1.04 -11.87 24.17
C GLN A 125 -0.12 -11.48 25.07
N HIS A 126 -1.13 -10.81 24.54
CA HIS A 126 -2.30 -10.37 25.31
C HIS A 126 -3.07 -11.55 25.90
N LEU A 127 -3.16 -12.66 25.16
CA LEU A 127 -3.77 -13.91 25.63
C LEU A 127 -2.82 -14.76 26.49
N ASN A 128 -1.61 -14.29 26.77
CA ASN A 128 -0.58 -15.04 27.50
C ASN A 128 -0.40 -16.47 26.95
N CYS A 129 -0.43 -16.61 25.63
CA CYS A 129 -0.28 -17.89 24.97
C CYS A 129 1.22 -18.29 24.88
N HIS A 130 1.52 -19.56 25.15
CA HIS A 130 2.89 -20.11 25.12
C HIS A 130 3.03 -21.30 24.16
N LYS A 131 2.01 -21.57 23.34
CA LYS A 131 2.02 -22.70 22.41
C LYS A 131 3.00 -22.46 21.26
N PRO A 132 3.66 -23.50 20.75
CA PRO A 132 4.56 -23.36 19.61
C PRO A 132 3.77 -22.91 18.38
N PHE A 133 4.40 -22.07 17.57
CA PHE A 133 3.79 -21.60 16.35
C PHE A 133 4.78 -21.52 15.20
N ASP A 134 4.22 -21.71 13.99
CA ASP A 134 4.92 -21.57 12.73
C ASP A 134 4.26 -20.50 11.88
N ARG A 135 5.01 -20.03 10.90
CA ARG A 135 4.59 -18.98 9.99
C ARG A 135 4.30 -19.54 8.60
N LEU A 136 3.06 -19.36 8.14
CA LEU A 136 2.69 -19.46 6.74
C LEU A 136 3.05 -18.12 6.07
N TRP A 137 4.07 -18.15 5.22
CA TRP A 137 4.56 -16.94 4.54
C TRP A 137 4.34 -17.07 3.04
N ILE A 138 3.27 -16.46 2.55
CA ILE A 138 2.87 -16.51 1.15
C ILE A 138 2.58 -15.09 0.64
N SER A 139 2.86 -14.84 -0.63
CA SER A 139 2.64 -13.56 -1.32
C SER A 139 1.37 -13.55 -2.16
N SER A 140 0.79 -14.71 -2.42
CA SER A 140 -0.48 -14.85 -3.12
C SER A 140 -1.43 -15.78 -2.38
N LEU A 141 -2.73 -15.72 -2.72
CA LEU A 141 -3.79 -16.52 -2.11
C LEU A 141 -4.38 -17.55 -3.10
N THR A 142 -3.61 -17.94 -4.12
CA THR A 142 -4.00 -19.04 -5.00
C THR A 142 -3.97 -20.35 -4.22
N ASP A 143 -4.80 -21.31 -4.64
CA ASP A 143 -4.84 -22.64 -4.00
C ASP A 143 -3.46 -23.31 -4.00
N LYS A 144 -2.70 -23.15 -5.09
CA LYS A 144 -1.32 -23.63 -5.23
C LYS A 144 -0.41 -23.03 -4.17
N ALA A 145 -0.38 -21.69 -4.06
CA ALA A 145 0.47 -20.98 -3.10
C ALA A 145 0.14 -21.34 -1.65
N ILE A 146 -1.14 -21.47 -1.30
CA ILE A 146 -1.55 -21.87 0.05
C ILE A 146 -1.10 -23.30 0.37
N ARG A 147 -1.29 -24.27 -0.55
CA ARG A 147 -0.86 -25.66 -0.35
C ARG A 147 0.66 -25.77 -0.21
N GLU A 148 1.41 -25.14 -1.08
CA GLU A 148 2.88 -25.09 -1.04
C GLU A 148 3.37 -24.42 0.24
N GLY A 149 2.76 -23.29 0.63
CA GLY A 149 3.10 -22.60 1.87
C GLY A 149 2.86 -23.42 3.13
N LEU A 150 1.74 -24.18 3.18
CA LEU A 150 1.45 -25.10 4.28
C LEU A 150 2.44 -26.28 4.34
N ALA A 151 2.98 -26.71 3.21
CA ALA A 151 4.02 -27.73 3.14
C ALA A 151 5.42 -27.19 3.57
N HIS A 152 5.63 -25.87 3.52
CA HIS A 152 6.93 -25.22 3.79
C HIS A 152 6.84 -24.17 4.91
N LEU A 153 6.19 -24.52 6.01
CA LEU A 153 6.09 -23.64 7.18
C LEU A 153 7.47 -23.33 7.76
N LYS A 154 7.64 -22.11 8.24
CA LYS A 154 8.87 -21.67 8.94
C LYS A 154 8.59 -21.49 10.42
N ALA A 155 9.55 -21.84 11.26
CA ALA A 155 9.43 -21.60 12.70
C ALA A 155 9.18 -20.12 13.00
N GLY A 156 8.29 -19.85 13.95
CA GLY A 156 7.94 -18.47 14.33
C GLY A 156 9.11 -17.62 14.74
N THR A 157 10.15 -18.23 15.34
CA THR A 157 11.39 -17.56 15.77
C THR A 157 12.17 -16.94 14.60
N ALA A 158 12.03 -17.47 13.38
CA ALA A 158 12.65 -16.86 12.19
C ALA A 158 12.16 -15.44 11.90
N TYR A 159 11.03 -15.04 12.50
CA TYR A 159 10.40 -13.72 12.31
C TYR A 159 10.50 -12.81 13.53
N ASP A 160 11.28 -13.15 14.55
CA ASP A 160 11.42 -12.35 15.76
C ASP A 160 11.99 -10.95 15.47
N ASN A 161 13.00 -10.85 14.60
CA ASN A 161 13.53 -9.53 14.18
C ASN A 161 12.49 -8.68 13.43
N LEU A 162 11.65 -9.32 12.63
CA LEU A 162 10.55 -8.63 11.95
C LEU A 162 9.52 -8.09 12.95
N TYR A 163 9.15 -8.90 13.94
CA TYR A 163 8.30 -8.49 15.05
C TYR A 163 8.91 -7.33 15.85
N HIS A 164 10.18 -7.43 16.24
CA HIS A 164 10.86 -6.35 16.98
C HIS A 164 10.90 -5.04 16.19
N SER A 165 11.13 -5.11 14.88
CA SER A 165 11.06 -3.94 14.00
C SER A 165 9.67 -3.31 13.97
N ALA A 166 8.62 -4.14 13.89
CA ALA A 166 7.24 -3.68 13.88
C ALA A 166 6.82 -3.08 15.24
N LYS A 167 7.20 -3.74 16.34
CA LYS A 167 6.97 -3.28 17.70
C LYS A 167 7.66 -1.93 17.97
N ALA A 168 8.95 -1.82 17.65
CA ALA A 168 9.70 -0.58 17.83
C ALA A 168 9.07 0.59 17.03
N ARG A 169 8.61 0.33 15.81
CA ARG A 169 7.87 1.33 15.03
C ARG A 169 6.57 1.75 15.71
N SER A 170 5.77 0.79 16.18
CA SER A 170 4.49 1.07 16.85
C SER A 170 4.69 1.89 18.12
N GLU A 171 5.67 1.53 18.94
CA GLU A 171 6.04 2.26 20.17
C GLU A 171 6.60 3.65 19.87
N ALA A 172 7.44 3.80 18.84
CA ALA A 172 7.97 5.09 18.41
C ALA A 172 6.86 6.02 17.86
N ASP A 173 5.94 5.49 17.06
CA ASP A 173 4.79 6.24 16.55
C ASP A 173 3.89 6.72 17.73
N TRP A 174 3.71 5.88 18.76
CA TRP A 174 3.00 6.27 19.97
C TRP A 174 3.74 7.37 20.74
N LEU A 175 5.04 7.18 21.01
CA LEU A 175 5.86 8.15 21.76
C LEU A 175 5.89 9.53 21.09
N VAL A 176 6.12 9.57 19.80
CA VAL A 176 6.17 10.82 19.02
C VAL A 176 4.77 11.42 18.93
N GLY A 177 3.79 10.62 18.51
CA GLY A 177 2.42 11.10 18.29
C GLY A 177 1.78 11.67 19.54
N ILE A 178 1.84 10.95 20.64
CA ILE A 178 1.21 11.36 21.93
C ILE A 178 1.94 12.57 22.52
N ASN A 179 3.25 12.51 22.67
CA ASN A 179 3.98 13.58 23.33
C ASN A 179 3.96 14.88 22.52
N ALA A 180 4.17 14.80 21.19
CA ALA A 180 4.13 15.98 20.34
C ALA A 180 2.73 16.60 20.27
N SER A 181 1.67 15.77 20.20
CA SER A 181 0.29 16.27 20.20
C SER A 181 -0.06 16.97 21.52
N ARG A 182 0.31 16.39 22.66
CA ARG A 182 0.08 16.98 23.97
C ARG A 182 0.89 18.28 24.17
N ALA A 183 2.18 18.25 23.80
CA ALA A 183 3.04 19.45 23.89
C ALA A 183 2.49 20.63 23.08
N LEU A 184 2.07 20.37 21.83
CA LEU A 184 1.48 21.40 20.98
C LEU A 184 0.12 21.89 21.55
N SER A 185 -0.70 20.98 22.03
CA SER A 185 -2.00 21.31 22.61
C SER A 185 -1.86 22.20 23.85
N ILE A 186 -0.88 21.93 24.71
CA ILE A 186 -0.56 22.74 25.88
C ILE A 186 -0.04 24.13 25.43
N ALA A 187 0.94 24.16 24.54
CA ALA A 187 1.57 25.41 24.09
C ALA A 187 0.60 26.34 23.37
N ARG A 188 -0.36 25.80 22.63
CA ARG A 188 -1.34 26.55 21.83
C ARG A 188 -2.72 26.64 22.47
N LYS A 189 -2.92 26.09 23.68
CA LYS A 189 -4.18 26.09 24.43
C LYS A 189 -5.36 25.60 23.58
N GLY A 190 -5.18 24.46 22.89
CA GLY A 190 -6.20 23.89 22.00
C GLY A 190 -6.03 22.39 21.82
N GLY A 191 -6.90 21.77 21.04
CA GLY A 191 -6.81 20.35 20.67
C GLY A 191 -6.07 20.17 19.36
N TYR A 192 -4.82 19.77 19.40
CA TYR A 192 -3.98 19.55 18.23
C TYR A 192 -3.49 18.11 18.18
N SER A 193 -3.37 17.59 16.95
CA SER A 193 -2.86 16.26 16.69
C SER A 193 -1.64 16.36 15.77
N LEU A 194 -0.56 15.69 16.18
CA LEU A 194 0.64 15.53 15.39
C LEU A 194 0.90 14.04 15.17
N GLY A 195 1.43 13.69 14.01
CA GLY A 195 1.77 12.31 13.70
C GLY A 195 2.73 12.21 12.52
N ARG A 196 3.44 11.12 12.48
CA ARG A 196 4.50 10.85 11.50
C ARG A 196 4.03 10.90 10.04
N VAL A 197 2.78 10.58 9.75
CA VAL A 197 2.20 10.59 8.40
C VAL A 197 1.36 11.84 8.18
N GLN A 198 0.41 12.11 9.07
CA GLN A 198 -0.56 13.20 8.89
C GLN A 198 0.11 14.59 8.83
N THR A 199 1.09 14.85 9.69
CA THR A 199 1.74 16.17 9.75
C THR A 199 2.57 16.49 8.52
N PRO A 200 3.47 15.62 8.03
CA PRO A 200 4.18 15.87 6.78
C PRO A 200 3.23 15.97 5.57
N THR A 201 2.16 15.17 5.53
CA THR A 201 1.18 15.24 4.45
C THR A 201 0.48 16.60 4.43
N LEU A 202 0.02 17.10 5.59
CA LEU A 202 -0.55 18.43 5.71
C LEU A 202 0.46 19.52 5.31
N ALA A 203 1.71 19.39 5.76
CA ALA A 203 2.78 20.34 5.42
C ALA A 203 3.03 20.42 3.90
N MET A 204 3.01 19.27 3.20
CA MET A 204 3.14 19.25 1.74
C MET A 204 1.97 19.98 1.04
N VAL A 205 0.73 19.73 1.51
CA VAL A 205 -0.45 20.43 0.97
C VAL A 205 -0.38 21.94 1.22
N CYS A 206 -0.03 22.35 2.44
CA CYS A 206 0.13 23.77 2.79
C CYS A 206 1.23 24.44 1.97
N ARG A 207 2.38 23.76 1.80
CA ARG A 207 3.47 24.29 0.96
C ARG A 207 3.02 24.48 -0.47
N ARG A 208 2.35 23.49 -1.05
CA ARG A 208 1.84 23.58 -2.42
C ARG A 208 0.81 24.69 -2.57
N TYR A 209 -0.05 24.87 -1.58
CA TYR A 209 -1.01 25.97 -1.56
C TYR A 209 -0.29 27.34 -1.55
N ILE A 210 0.73 27.53 -0.70
CA ILE A 210 1.52 28.75 -0.61
C ILE A 210 2.26 29.03 -1.93
N GLU A 211 2.94 28.03 -2.50
CA GLU A 211 3.61 28.11 -3.79
C GLU A 211 2.65 28.55 -4.92
N ASN A 212 1.43 28.02 -4.90
CA ASN A 212 0.42 28.37 -5.90
C ASN A 212 -0.13 29.78 -5.67
N ARG A 213 -0.42 30.16 -4.41
CA ARG A 213 -0.93 31.47 -4.03
C ARG A 213 0.07 32.58 -4.37
N ASP A 214 1.33 32.34 -4.06
CA ASP A 214 2.41 33.34 -4.20
C ASP A 214 3.10 33.20 -5.58
N PHE A 215 2.56 32.36 -6.47
CA PHE A 215 3.11 32.22 -7.80
C PHE A 215 3.01 33.49 -8.62
N SER A 216 4.16 33.94 -9.07
CA SER A 216 4.27 35.05 -10.02
C SER A 216 4.72 34.51 -11.36
N SER A 217 3.94 34.76 -12.42
CA SER A 217 4.31 34.32 -13.75
C SER A 217 5.49 35.12 -14.28
N VAL A 218 6.53 34.42 -14.72
CA VAL A 218 7.68 35.04 -15.40
C VAL A 218 7.52 34.75 -16.89
N PRO A 219 7.43 35.77 -17.75
CA PRO A 219 7.37 35.57 -19.19
C PRO A 219 8.69 35.04 -19.71
N TYR A 220 8.61 34.24 -20.74
CA TYR A 220 9.76 33.77 -21.51
C TYR A 220 9.41 33.75 -22.99
N TRP A 221 10.41 33.81 -23.84
CA TRP A 221 10.22 33.83 -25.28
C TRP A 221 10.92 32.65 -25.93
N LYS A 222 10.28 32.07 -26.93
CA LYS A 222 10.86 31.04 -27.80
C LYS A 222 10.76 31.48 -29.24
N LEU A 223 11.81 31.25 -30.02
CA LEU A 223 11.78 31.45 -31.44
C LEU A 223 11.34 30.19 -32.15
N SER A 224 10.44 30.33 -33.09
CA SER A 224 10.07 29.26 -33.99
C SER A 224 10.28 29.69 -35.45
N VAL A 225 10.82 28.80 -36.24
CA VAL A 225 11.07 29.02 -37.68
C VAL A 225 10.33 27.96 -38.44
N ALA A 226 9.63 28.39 -39.51
CA ALA A 226 9.06 27.50 -40.48
C ALA A 226 9.93 27.60 -41.77
N ALA A 227 10.32 26.46 -42.30
CA ALA A 227 11.07 26.34 -43.56
C ALA A 227 10.42 25.28 -44.45
N GLU A 228 10.53 25.49 -45.75
CA GLU A 228 9.99 24.55 -46.73
C GLU A 228 11.11 24.12 -47.71
N LYS A 229 11.18 22.86 -47.99
CA LYS A 229 12.06 22.30 -49.00
C LYS A 229 11.39 21.13 -49.72
N GLU A 230 11.30 21.20 -51.03
CA GLU A 230 10.74 20.14 -51.87
C GLU A 230 9.34 19.69 -51.45
N GLY A 231 8.48 20.60 -51.03
CA GLY A 231 7.12 20.32 -50.53
C GLY A 231 7.04 19.79 -49.10
N ILE A 232 8.18 19.68 -48.41
CA ILE A 232 8.22 19.27 -46.97
C ILE A 232 8.35 20.51 -46.13
N SER A 233 7.34 20.73 -45.26
CA SER A 233 7.35 21.81 -44.27
C SER A 233 8.02 21.35 -43.00
N LEU A 234 9.02 22.09 -42.54
CA LEU A 234 9.76 21.85 -41.29
C LEU A 234 9.50 22.99 -40.31
N LYS A 235 9.19 22.67 -39.06
CA LYS A 235 9.09 23.64 -37.98
C LYS A 235 10.20 23.38 -36.97
N ALA A 236 11.07 24.35 -36.77
CA ALA A 236 12.10 24.32 -35.75
C ALA A 236 11.76 25.28 -34.62
N VAL A 237 12.11 24.94 -33.39
CA VAL A 237 11.91 25.77 -32.20
C VAL A 237 13.22 25.89 -31.44
N SER A 238 13.54 27.06 -30.91
CA SER A 238 14.76 27.25 -30.14
C SER A 238 14.86 26.24 -28.99
N SER A 239 16.03 25.64 -28.82
CA SER A 239 16.30 24.64 -27.76
C SER A 239 16.19 25.24 -26.36
N SER A 240 16.55 26.52 -26.19
CA SER A 240 16.43 27.30 -24.95
C SER A 240 15.39 28.40 -25.09
N ALA A 241 14.81 28.78 -23.95
CA ALA A 241 13.97 29.98 -23.85
C ALA A 241 14.84 31.23 -23.57
N PHE A 242 14.38 32.38 -24.01
CA PHE A 242 14.95 33.69 -23.69
C PHE A 242 14.20 34.25 -22.48
N GLU A 243 14.93 34.71 -21.49
CA GLU A 243 14.37 35.34 -20.30
C GLU A 243 14.10 36.83 -20.51
N ASN A 244 14.70 37.41 -21.57
CA ASN A 244 14.58 38.83 -21.94
C ASN A 244 14.01 38.94 -23.36
N GLU A 245 13.01 39.80 -23.53
CA GLU A 245 12.38 40.05 -24.82
C GLU A 245 13.34 40.69 -25.81
N ALA A 246 14.20 41.63 -25.37
CA ALA A 246 15.15 42.31 -26.23
C ALA A 246 16.15 41.33 -26.88
N ASP A 247 16.60 40.31 -26.14
CA ASP A 247 17.51 39.29 -26.64
C ASP A 247 16.81 38.38 -27.67
N ALA A 248 15.55 38.03 -27.40
CA ALA A 248 14.71 37.27 -28.34
C ALA A 248 14.49 38.08 -29.63
N GLN A 249 14.16 39.35 -29.53
CA GLN A 249 13.96 40.25 -30.68
C GLN A 249 15.23 40.49 -31.48
N SER A 250 16.36 40.69 -30.80
CA SER A 250 17.67 40.79 -31.46
C SER A 250 18.03 39.55 -32.27
N THR A 251 17.86 38.38 -31.67
CA THR A 251 18.10 37.09 -32.33
C THR A 251 17.14 36.89 -33.49
N LEU A 252 15.87 37.24 -33.34
CA LEU A 252 14.88 37.18 -34.43
C LEU A 252 15.28 38.10 -35.59
N ALA A 253 15.77 39.32 -35.33
CA ALA A 253 16.21 40.24 -36.33
C ALA A 253 17.43 39.73 -37.10
N MET A 254 18.34 39.05 -36.42
CA MET A 254 19.48 38.36 -37.11
C MET A 254 18.99 37.19 -37.98
N LEU A 255 18.11 36.37 -37.49
CA LEU A 255 17.58 35.21 -38.24
C LEU A 255 16.79 35.62 -39.49
N ARG A 256 16.03 36.74 -39.40
CA ARG A 256 15.28 37.26 -40.57
C ARG A 256 16.15 37.76 -41.73
N LYS A 257 17.42 38.02 -41.46
CA LYS A 257 18.39 38.37 -42.55
C LYS A 257 18.91 37.12 -43.25
N GLN A 258 18.68 35.93 -42.74
CA GLN A 258 19.09 34.68 -43.36
C GLN A 258 18.01 34.18 -44.32
N SER A 259 18.36 33.82 -45.50
CA SER A 259 17.44 33.23 -46.51
C SER A 259 17.39 31.69 -46.45
N GLN A 260 18.29 31.10 -45.71
CA GLN A 260 18.44 29.65 -45.66
C GLN A 260 18.73 29.18 -44.23
N LEU A 261 18.25 28.00 -43.93
CA LEU A 261 18.57 27.25 -42.70
C LEU A 261 19.38 26.01 -43.08
N THR A 262 20.45 25.72 -42.33
CA THR A 262 21.28 24.55 -42.53
C THR A 262 20.98 23.54 -41.40
N VAL A 263 20.64 22.31 -41.77
CA VAL A 263 20.52 21.21 -40.83
C VAL A 263 21.95 20.75 -40.48
N SER A 264 22.40 21.00 -39.26
CA SER A 264 23.75 20.68 -38.82
C SER A 264 23.94 19.21 -38.47
N SER A 265 22.89 18.59 -37.95
CA SER A 265 22.91 17.17 -37.61
C SER A 265 21.52 16.57 -37.66
N VAL A 266 21.45 15.29 -37.98
CA VAL A 266 20.24 14.48 -37.91
C VAL A 266 20.54 13.26 -37.03
N ALA A 267 19.83 13.13 -35.93
CA ALA A 267 19.93 11.97 -35.05
C ALA A 267 18.67 11.11 -35.19
N ARG A 268 18.82 9.88 -35.61
CA ARG A 268 17.75 8.90 -35.64
C ARG A 268 17.85 8.05 -34.37
N LYS A 269 16.84 8.11 -33.51
CA LYS A 269 16.80 7.32 -32.29
C LYS A 269 15.61 6.36 -32.33
N VAL A 270 15.87 5.09 -32.14
CA VAL A 270 14.82 4.10 -31.93
C VAL A 270 14.45 4.17 -30.47
N ALA A 271 13.20 4.47 -30.19
CA ALA A 271 12.65 4.46 -28.82
C ALA A 271 11.76 3.23 -28.66
N HIS A 272 12.03 2.45 -27.63
CA HIS A 272 11.14 1.37 -27.19
C HIS A 272 10.24 1.90 -26.08
N THR A 273 8.93 1.79 -26.29
CA THR A 273 7.96 2.14 -25.25
C THR A 273 7.49 0.85 -24.58
N SER A 274 7.84 0.69 -23.31
CA SER A 274 7.36 -0.44 -22.54
C SER A 274 5.85 -0.34 -22.29
N PRO A 275 5.12 -1.46 -22.19
CA PRO A 275 3.71 -1.44 -21.81
C PRO A 275 3.54 -0.83 -20.42
N PRO A 276 2.38 -0.22 -20.12
CA PRO A 276 2.13 0.33 -18.79
C PRO A 276 2.14 -0.78 -17.74
N LEU A 277 2.67 -0.48 -16.56
CA LEU A 277 2.62 -1.38 -15.42
C LEU A 277 1.17 -1.56 -14.95
N LEU A 278 0.91 -2.62 -14.20
CA LEU A 278 -0.37 -2.83 -13.52
C LEU A 278 -0.67 -1.70 -12.53
N TYR A 279 -1.92 -1.60 -12.08
CA TYR A 279 -2.31 -0.59 -11.11
C TYR A 279 -1.88 -0.95 -9.69
N ASP A 280 -1.25 -0.01 -9.01
CA ASP A 280 -1.34 0.11 -7.56
C ASP A 280 -2.56 0.98 -7.17
N LEU A 281 -2.87 1.07 -5.89
CA LEU A 281 -4.01 1.86 -5.43
C LEU A 281 -3.89 3.33 -5.86
N THR A 282 -2.72 3.93 -5.74
CA THR A 282 -2.52 5.36 -6.05
C THR A 282 -2.70 5.66 -7.54
N SER A 283 -2.15 4.83 -8.40
CA SER A 283 -2.30 5.01 -9.86
C SER A 283 -3.74 4.77 -10.30
N LEU A 284 -4.42 3.78 -9.71
CA LEU A 284 -5.86 3.54 -9.95
C LEU A 284 -6.70 4.75 -9.54
N GLN A 285 -6.47 5.31 -8.35
CA GLN A 285 -7.19 6.49 -7.85
C GLN A 285 -6.96 7.71 -8.74
N LYS A 286 -5.71 7.95 -9.18
CA LYS A 286 -5.39 9.06 -10.10
C LYS A 286 -6.10 8.93 -11.44
N GLU A 287 -6.10 7.73 -12.01
CA GLU A 287 -6.74 7.51 -13.31
C GLU A 287 -8.26 7.53 -13.22
N ALA A 288 -8.85 6.95 -12.20
CA ALA A 288 -10.28 7.01 -11.94
C ALA A 288 -10.76 8.46 -11.71
N ASN A 289 -9.97 9.27 -11.02
CA ASN A 289 -10.26 10.70 -10.87
C ASN A 289 -10.17 11.42 -12.21
N LYS A 290 -9.11 11.19 -12.99
CA LYS A 290 -8.91 11.86 -14.29
C LYS A 290 -10.00 11.51 -15.30
N LYS A 291 -10.43 10.23 -15.36
CA LYS A 291 -11.40 9.76 -16.36
C LYS A 291 -12.86 9.93 -15.94
N HIS A 292 -13.14 9.78 -14.64
CA HIS A 292 -14.51 9.68 -14.13
C HIS A 292 -14.83 10.67 -13.00
N GLY A 293 -13.87 11.49 -12.56
CA GLY A 293 -14.07 12.42 -11.45
C GLY A 293 -14.27 11.74 -10.09
N PHE A 294 -13.89 10.46 -9.94
CA PHE A 294 -14.07 9.76 -8.69
C PHE A 294 -13.08 10.26 -7.63
N SER A 295 -13.56 10.40 -6.39
CA SER A 295 -12.67 10.66 -5.26
C SER A 295 -11.80 9.43 -4.96
N ALA A 296 -10.69 9.64 -4.25
CA ALA A 296 -9.83 8.55 -3.81
C ALA A 296 -10.59 7.53 -2.94
N ASP A 297 -11.44 8.02 -2.05
CA ASP A 297 -12.28 7.18 -1.16
C ASP A 297 -13.30 6.37 -1.95
N LYS A 298 -14.04 6.99 -2.88
CA LYS A 298 -14.98 6.29 -3.76
C LYS A 298 -14.29 5.20 -4.58
N THR A 299 -13.12 5.49 -5.13
CA THR A 299 -12.34 4.51 -5.90
C THR A 299 -11.92 3.32 -5.04
N LEU A 300 -11.43 3.58 -3.82
CA LEU A 300 -11.06 2.53 -2.88
C LEU A 300 -12.27 1.69 -2.47
N SER A 301 -13.41 2.32 -2.17
CA SER A 301 -14.64 1.63 -1.78
C SER A 301 -15.14 0.68 -2.87
N ILE A 302 -15.12 1.12 -4.13
CA ILE A 302 -15.48 0.27 -5.27
C ILE A 302 -14.49 -0.89 -5.42
N ALA A 303 -13.18 -0.61 -5.39
CA ALA A 303 -12.15 -1.63 -5.51
C ALA A 303 -12.23 -2.66 -4.37
N GLN A 304 -12.53 -2.24 -3.15
CA GLN A 304 -12.75 -3.11 -2.00
C GLN A 304 -13.98 -4.03 -2.22
N SER A 305 -15.09 -3.49 -2.72
CA SER A 305 -16.28 -4.28 -3.05
C SER A 305 -16.01 -5.32 -4.14
N LEU A 306 -15.23 -4.97 -5.17
CA LEU A 306 -14.83 -5.91 -6.22
C LEU A 306 -13.92 -7.03 -5.68
N TYR A 307 -13.01 -6.69 -4.79
CA TYR A 307 -12.16 -7.66 -4.10
C TYR A 307 -12.98 -8.65 -3.25
N GLU A 308 -13.95 -8.15 -2.48
CA GLU A 308 -14.83 -9.00 -1.66
C GLU A 308 -15.68 -9.96 -2.51
N LYS A 309 -16.01 -9.54 -3.74
CA LYS A 309 -16.66 -10.38 -4.77
C LYS A 309 -15.69 -11.29 -5.53
N LYS A 310 -14.39 -11.26 -5.20
CA LYS A 310 -13.33 -12.04 -5.86
C LYS A 310 -13.17 -11.73 -7.37
N ILE A 311 -13.46 -10.50 -7.77
CA ILE A 311 -13.33 -10.02 -9.16
C ILE A 311 -11.95 -9.39 -9.38
N THR A 312 -11.34 -8.82 -8.33
CA THR A 312 -10.01 -8.20 -8.38
C THR A 312 -9.14 -8.70 -7.24
N THR A 313 -7.83 -8.49 -7.36
CA THR A 313 -6.87 -8.71 -6.28
C THR A 313 -7.02 -7.64 -5.19
N TYR A 314 -6.31 -7.78 -4.06
CA TYR A 314 -6.43 -6.87 -2.92
C TYR A 314 -6.04 -5.43 -3.31
N PRO A 315 -6.94 -4.44 -3.13
CA PRO A 315 -6.74 -3.11 -3.69
C PRO A 315 -5.69 -2.26 -2.97
N ARG A 316 -5.41 -2.52 -1.68
CA ARG A 316 -4.43 -1.75 -0.92
C ARG A 316 -3.03 -2.30 -1.11
N THR A 317 -2.57 -2.36 -2.34
CA THR A 317 -1.23 -2.78 -2.69
C THR A 317 -0.38 -1.58 -3.13
N GLY A 318 0.89 -1.56 -2.71
CA GLY A 318 1.89 -0.64 -3.25
C GLY A 318 2.71 -1.26 -4.39
N SER A 319 2.48 -2.55 -4.70
CA SER A 319 3.15 -3.24 -5.80
C SER A 319 2.36 -3.09 -7.09
N ARG A 320 3.10 -2.93 -8.19
CA ARG A 320 2.57 -2.94 -9.56
C ARG A 320 2.97 -4.23 -10.31
N TYR A 321 3.39 -5.24 -9.55
CA TYR A 321 3.87 -6.52 -10.05
C TYR A 321 2.96 -7.64 -9.56
N ILE A 322 2.91 -8.73 -10.30
CA ILE A 322 2.27 -9.98 -9.89
C ILE A 322 3.32 -11.07 -9.72
N SER A 323 3.01 -12.11 -8.95
CA SER A 323 3.85 -13.29 -8.78
C SER A 323 3.74 -14.24 -9.98
N GLU A 324 4.69 -15.16 -10.12
CA GLU A 324 4.71 -16.10 -11.25
C GLU A 324 3.49 -17.00 -11.28
N ASP A 325 3.04 -17.49 -10.12
CA ASP A 325 1.85 -18.31 -9.99
C ASP A 325 0.57 -17.61 -10.47
N VAL A 326 0.44 -16.31 -10.20
CA VAL A 326 -0.67 -15.48 -10.71
C VAL A 326 -0.51 -15.24 -12.21
N PHE A 327 0.71 -15.08 -12.71
CA PHE A 327 0.97 -14.87 -14.13
C PHE A 327 0.56 -16.08 -14.98
N GLU A 328 0.74 -17.30 -14.47
CA GLU A 328 0.31 -18.55 -15.13
C GLU A 328 -1.23 -18.59 -15.38
N GLU A 329 -2.01 -17.88 -14.54
CA GLU A 329 -3.48 -17.78 -14.68
C GLU A 329 -3.93 -16.71 -15.69
N VAL A 330 -3.06 -15.74 -16.06
CA VAL A 330 -3.41 -14.61 -16.91
C VAL A 330 -3.95 -15.02 -18.29
N PRO A 331 -3.37 -15.99 -19.02
CA PRO A 331 -3.91 -16.39 -20.32
C PRO A 331 -5.35 -16.92 -20.24
N ILE A 332 -5.65 -17.70 -19.19
CA ILE A 332 -6.99 -18.26 -18.94
C ILE A 332 -7.97 -17.14 -18.64
N LEU A 333 -7.55 -16.16 -17.82
CA LEU A 333 -8.36 -15.01 -17.45
C LEU A 333 -8.66 -14.11 -18.66
N LEU A 334 -7.65 -13.83 -19.50
CA LEU A 334 -7.81 -13.05 -20.74
C LEU A 334 -8.77 -13.73 -21.71
N GLY A 335 -8.71 -15.07 -21.84
CA GLY A 335 -9.65 -15.84 -22.64
C GLY A 335 -11.09 -15.66 -22.18
N LYS A 336 -11.35 -15.68 -20.86
CA LYS A 336 -12.69 -15.47 -20.28
C LYS A 336 -13.17 -14.03 -20.46
N ILE A 337 -12.31 -13.04 -20.25
CA ILE A 337 -12.65 -11.62 -20.41
C ILE A 337 -12.93 -11.31 -21.88
N GLY A 338 -12.11 -11.84 -22.82
CA GLY A 338 -12.27 -11.62 -24.26
C GLY A 338 -13.61 -12.12 -24.82
N THR A 339 -14.22 -13.14 -24.19
CA THR A 339 -15.57 -13.62 -24.56
C THR A 339 -16.70 -12.80 -23.94
N ALA A 340 -16.44 -12.06 -22.88
CA ALA A 340 -17.43 -11.26 -22.16
C ALA A 340 -17.50 -9.79 -22.61
N LEU A 341 -16.50 -9.30 -23.34
CA LEU A 341 -16.46 -7.93 -23.83
C LEU A 341 -17.27 -7.76 -25.11
N PRO A 342 -18.05 -6.64 -25.26
CA PRO A 342 -18.83 -6.35 -26.47
C PRO A 342 -17.98 -6.16 -27.72
N THR A 343 -16.70 -5.80 -27.58
CA THR A 343 -15.73 -5.68 -28.68
C THR A 343 -14.67 -6.75 -28.48
N PRO A 344 -14.50 -7.70 -29.42
CA PRO A 344 -13.47 -8.72 -29.29
C PRO A 344 -12.10 -8.06 -29.21
N LEU A 345 -11.36 -8.39 -28.16
CA LEU A 345 -9.92 -8.11 -28.12
C LEU A 345 -9.30 -8.73 -29.37
N ASN A 346 -8.61 -7.91 -30.14
CA ASN A 346 -8.02 -8.34 -31.41
C ASN A 346 -7.10 -9.54 -31.13
N ARG A 347 -7.46 -10.74 -31.59
CA ARG A 347 -6.81 -12.03 -31.30
C ARG A 347 -5.47 -12.20 -32.03
N HIS A 348 -4.78 -11.13 -32.39
CA HIS A 348 -3.43 -11.28 -32.90
C HIS A 348 -2.53 -11.70 -31.75
N SER A 349 -2.31 -13.02 -31.72
CA SER A 349 -1.25 -13.73 -30.99
C SER A 349 -0.77 -13.03 -29.72
N VAL A 350 -1.47 -13.29 -28.61
CA VAL A 350 -0.88 -13.01 -27.30
C VAL A 350 0.08 -14.16 -27.00
N GLU A 351 1.25 -14.19 -27.63
CA GLU A 351 2.41 -14.78 -27.01
C GLU A 351 2.73 -13.87 -25.81
N VAL A 352 2.30 -14.31 -24.65
CA VAL A 352 2.56 -13.59 -23.39
C VAL A 352 3.98 -13.94 -22.99
N GLU A 353 4.97 -13.21 -23.57
CA GLU A 353 6.30 -13.23 -22.99
C GLU A 353 6.21 -12.71 -21.56
N LYS A 354 6.89 -13.38 -20.63
CA LYS A 354 6.93 -12.98 -19.21
C LYS A 354 7.59 -11.60 -19.09
N PRO A 355 6.83 -10.53 -18.83
CA PRO A 355 7.40 -9.20 -18.74
C PRO A 355 8.17 -9.01 -17.42
N GLU A 356 9.10 -8.04 -17.39
CA GLU A 356 9.94 -7.74 -16.21
C GLU A 356 9.15 -7.38 -14.93
N TRP A 357 7.85 -7.06 -15.05
CA TRP A 357 6.98 -6.75 -13.90
C TRP A 357 6.38 -8.00 -13.23
N VAL A 358 6.70 -9.20 -13.69
CA VAL A 358 6.36 -10.46 -13.01
C VAL A 358 7.51 -10.83 -12.08
N LEU A 359 7.23 -10.87 -10.78
CA LEU A 359 8.24 -11.26 -9.77
C LEU A 359 8.31 -12.78 -9.64
N PRO A 360 9.52 -13.34 -9.44
CA PRO A 360 9.68 -14.73 -9.06
C PRO A 360 8.90 -15.06 -7.78
N THR A 361 8.38 -16.27 -7.70
CA THR A 361 7.60 -16.75 -6.53
C THR A 361 8.48 -16.83 -5.27
N GLU A 362 9.79 -16.97 -5.44
CA GLU A 362 10.76 -16.88 -4.34
C GLU A 362 10.98 -15.42 -3.93
N MET A 363 10.49 -15.08 -2.74
CA MET A 363 10.59 -13.72 -2.21
C MET A 363 12.04 -13.32 -1.96
N ARG A 364 12.49 -12.27 -2.66
CA ARG A 364 13.57 -11.43 -2.13
C ARG A 364 13.01 -10.63 -0.95
N PRO A 365 13.74 -10.50 0.17
CA PRO A 365 13.30 -9.67 1.28
C PRO A 365 13.06 -8.24 0.76
N MET A 366 11.89 -7.67 1.05
CA MET A 366 11.63 -6.25 0.81
C MET A 366 12.55 -5.42 1.72
N THR A 367 13.76 -5.17 1.30
CA THR A 367 14.52 -4.03 1.78
C THR A 367 13.90 -2.80 1.14
N GLY A 368 13.25 -1.97 1.98
CA GLY A 368 12.55 -0.78 1.52
C GLY A 368 13.51 0.25 0.95
N THR A 369 13.67 0.22 -0.35
CA THR A 369 14.02 1.38 -1.18
C THR A 369 13.46 1.09 -2.56
N SER A 370 12.24 1.58 -2.79
CA SER A 370 11.71 1.68 -4.16
C SER A 370 12.51 2.75 -4.90
N PRO A 371 13.17 2.46 -6.02
CA PRO A 371 13.73 3.51 -6.84
C PRO A 371 12.58 4.29 -7.48
N PHE A 372 12.50 5.58 -7.17
CA PHE A 372 11.69 6.53 -7.93
C PHE A 372 12.25 6.58 -9.35
N LEU A 373 11.59 5.95 -10.29
CA LEU A 373 11.83 6.15 -11.71
C LEU A 373 11.18 7.47 -12.11
N SER A 374 12.00 8.52 -12.20
CA SER A 374 11.60 9.77 -12.83
C SER A 374 11.54 9.56 -14.36
N VAL A 375 10.35 9.55 -14.91
CA VAL A 375 10.15 9.63 -16.36
C VAL A 375 10.35 11.09 -16.76
N ARG A 376 11.48 11.41 -17.40
CA ARG A 376 11.64 12.66 -18.15
C ARG A 376 11.00 12.47 -19.51
N PHE A 377 9.95 13.20 -19.79
CA PHE A 377 9.49 13.38 -21.16
C PHE A 377 10.49 14.28 -21.87
N ALA A 378 10.99 13.78 -23.01
CA ALA A 378 11.72 14.57 -23.99
C ALA A 378 10.73 15.37 -24.86
#